data_060ab53edeb471c1bc230d55a7f33418
#
_entry.id   060ab53edeb471c1bc230d55a7f33418
#
_cell.length_a   1.000
_cell.length_b   1.000
_cell.length_c   1.000
_cell.angle_alpha   90.00
_cell.angle_beta   90.00
_cell.angle_gamma   90.00
#
_symmetry.space_group_name_H-M   'P 1'
#
loop_
_entity.id
_entity.type
_entity.pdbx_description
1 polymer ?
#
loop_
_entity_poly.entity_id
_entity_poly.type
_entity_poly.pdbx_seq_one_letter_code
_entity_poly.pdbx_strand_id
1 'polypeptide(L)'
;MDTTALRRHNLRSWIQRIHNGEQVRFATETAINQGELSALLKNKSFGEKKARKIELSAGMPIMWLDTAHGDVSIPAALSDTSHQPLSHT
;
A
#
# COMPACT_ATOMS: atom_id res chain seq x y z
N MET A 1 -3.02 -9.58 -13.70
CA MET A 1 -3.22 -8.21 -13.18
C MET A 1 -2.11 -7.34 -13.71
N ASP A 2 -2.45 -6.24 -14.37
CA ASP A 2 -1.42 -5.37 -14.90
C ASP A 2 -0.81 -4.52 -13.78
N THR A 3 0.24 -3.76 -14.11
CA THR A 3 0.97 -3.01 -13.11
C THR A 3 0.09 -1.97 -12.42
N THR A 4 -0.76 -1.29 -13.17
CA THR A 4 -1.65 -0.30 -12.59
C THR A 4 -2.64 -0.95 -11.62
N ALA A 5 -3.21 -2.06 -12.00
CA ALA A 5 -4.12 -2.79 -11.13
C ALA A 5 -3.41 -3.29 -9.88
N LEU A 6 -2.18 -3.75 -10.04
CA LEU A 6 -1.38 -4.22 -8.91
C LEU A 6 -1.08 -3.08 -7.94
N ARG A 7 -0.67 -1.93 -8.46
CA ARG A 7 -0.41 -0.76 -7.63
C ARG A 7 -1.65 -0.35 -6.86
N ARG A 8 -2.79 -0.35 -7.52
CA ARG A 8 -4.06 0.02 -6.89
C ARG A 8 -4.44 -0.97 -5.80
N HIS A 9 -4.27 -2.25 -6.09
CA HIS A 9 -4.56 -3.30 -5.12
C HIS A 9 -3.66 -3.16 -3.89
N ASN A 10 -2.37 -2.96 -4.11
CA ASN A 10 -1.42 -2.84 -3.02
C ASN A 10 -1.67 -1.60 -2.18
N LEU A 11 -2.01 -0.49 -2.81
CA LEU A 11 -2.31 0.73 -2.07
C LEU A 11 -3.54 0.53 -1.20
N ARG A 12 -4.57 -0.10 -1.73
CA ARG A 12 -5.78 -0.39 -0.96
C ARG A 12 -5.46 -1.29 0.22
N SER A 13 -4.63 -2.31 0.01
CA SER A 13 -4.21 -3.20 1.08
C SER A 13 -3.48 -2.47 2.18
N TRP A 14 -2.56 -1.59 1.80
CA TRP A 14 -1.79 -0.81 2.77
C TRP A 14 -2.71 0.04 3.64
N ILE A 15 -3.63 0.76 3.00
CA ILE A 15 -4.55 1.62 3.73
C ILE A 15 -5.42 0.78 4.67
N GLN A 16 -5.90 -0.36 4.20
CA GLN A 16 -6.73 -1.24 5.01
C GLN A 16 -5.99 -1.74 6.23
N ARG A 17 -4.73 -2.10 6.06
CA ARG A 17 -3.96 -2.71 7.15
C ARG A 17 -3.37 -1.69 8.11
N ILE A 18 -2.91 -0.56 7.60
CA ILE A 18 -2.21 0.42 8.42
C ILE A 18 -3.15 1.46 8.99
N HIS A 19 -4.19 1.81 8.24
CA HIS A 19 -5.10 2.89 8.60
C HIS A 19 -6.54 2.43 8.77
N ASN A 20 -6.78 1.14 8.89
CA ASN A 20 -8.13 0.58 9.02
C ASN A 20 -9.05 1.00 7.89
N GLY A 21 -8.51 1.20 6.70
CA GLY A 21 -9.29 1.60 5.55
C GLY A 21 -9.65 3.06 5.50
N GLU A 22 -9.13 3.87 6.40
CA GLU A 22 -9.46 5.30 6.46
C GLU A 22 -8.63 6.09 5.46
N GLN A 23 -9.20 6.33 4.29
CA GLN A 23 -8.50 7.07 3.24
C GLN A 23 -8.12 8.47 3.67
N VAL A 24 -8.98 9.13 4.44
CA VAL A 24 -8.71 10.49 4.91
C VAL A 24 -7.43 10.54 5.72
N ARG A 25 -7.26 9.58 6.61
CA ARG A 25 -6.05 9.53 7.43
C ARG A 25 -4.81 9.32 6.58
N PHE A 26 -4.88 8.40 5.63
CA PHE A 26 -3.75 8.15 4.75
C PHE A 26 -3.40 9.38 3.94
N ALA A 27 -4.42 10.05 3.38
CA ALA A 27 -4.22 11.26 2.59
C ALA A 27 -3.55 12.35 3.42
N THR A 28 -4.00 12.51 4.65
CA THR A 28 -3.44 13.51 5.54
C THR A 28 -1.98 13.23 5.86
N GLU A 29 -1.67 11.98 6.18
CA GLU A 29 -0.31 11.61 6.57
C GLU A 29 0.67 11.66 5.41
N THR A 30 0.20 11.41 4.20
CA THR A 30 1.06 11.43 3.03
C THR A 30 1.02 12.74 2.27
N ALA A 31 0.18 13.67 2.71
CA ALA A 31 -0.02 14.96 2.05
C ALA A 31 -0.53 14.79 0.61
N ILE A 32 -1.26 13.74 0.35
CA ILE A 32 -1.89 13.50 -0.95
C ILE A 32 -3.30 14.06 -0.91
N ASN A 33 -3.72 14.73 -1.98
CA ASN A 33 -5.08 15.22 -2.09
C ASN A 33 -6.05 14.04 -2.00
N GLN A 34 -7.07 14.15 -1.14
CA GLN A 34 -8.00 13.06 -0.92
C GLN A 34 -8.77 12.69 -2.18
N GLY A 35 -9.14 13.68 -2.98
CA GLY A 35 -9.80 13.40 -4.24
C GLY A 35 -8.92 12.61 -5.20
N GLU A 36 -7.63 12.95 -5.24
CA GLU A 36 -6.69 12.20 -6.06
C GLU A 36 -6.52 10.78 -5.55
N LEU A 37 -6.40 10.62 -4.24
CA LEU A 37 -6.26 9.30 -3.64
C LEU A 37 -7.48 8.43 -3.98
N SER A 38 -8.65 8.99 -3.81
CA SER A 38 -9.89 8.28 -4.12
C SER A 38 -9.91 7.84 -5.58
N ALA A 39 -9.48 8.71 -6.49
CA ALA A 39 -9.45 8.39 -7.92
C ALA A 39 -8.42 7.29 -8.21
N LEU A 40 -7.25 7.33 -7.57
CA LEU A 40 -6.23 6.30 -7.74
C LEU A 40 -6.73 4.94 -7.29
N LEU A 41 -7.56 4.91 -6.26
CA LEU A 41 -8.11 3.67 -5.76
C LEU A 41 -9.24 3.14 -6.64
N LYS A 42 -9.76 3.99 -7.53
CA LYS A 42 -10.83 3.58 -8.45
C LYS A 42 -10.29 3.26 -9.83
N ASN A 43 -10.07 4.28 -10.64
CA ASN A 43 -9.71 4.03 -12.04
C ASN A 43 -8.72 5.03 -12.64
N LYS A 44 -8.18 5.93 -11.86
CA LYS A 44 -7.21 6.88 -12.37
C LYS A 44 -5.90 6.18 -12.71
N SER A 45 -5.21 6.65 -13.72
CA SER A 45 -3.89 6.14 -14.09
C SER A 45 -2.96 6.18 -12.87
N PHE A 46 -2.21 5.12 -12.69
CA PHE A 46 -1.32 5.00 -11.54
C PHE A 46 0.07 4.64 -12.06
N GLY A 47 0.78 5.67 -12.49
CA GLY A 47 2.09 5.48 -13.11
C GLY A 47 3.20 5.27 -12.10
N GLU A 48 4.37 4.94 -12.63
CA GLU A 48 5.53 4.63 -11.78
C GLU A 48 5.96 5.82 -10.93
N LYS A 49 6.00 7.00 -11.52
CA LYS A 49 6.42 8.19 -10.80
C LYS A 49 5.52 8.44 -9.58
N LYS A 50 4.22 8.33 -9.80
CA LYS A 50 3.27 8.50 -8.70
C LYS A 50 3.47 7.42 -7.64
N ALA A 51 3.68 6.18 -8.07
CA ALA A 51 3.89 5.07 -7.14
C ALA A 51 5.12 5.32 -6.27
N ARG A 52 6.24 5.74 -6.88
CA ARG A 52 7.47 6.01 -6.10
C ARG A 52 7.24 7.14 -5.12
N LYS A 53 6.49 8.15 -5.52
CA LYS A 53 6.20 9.27 -4.65
C LYS A 53 5.36 8.84 -3.45
N ILE A 54 4.36 8.01 -3.69
CA ILE A 54 3.50 7.52 -2.61
C ILE A 54 4.29 6.64 -1.66
N GLU A 55 5.13 5.76 -2.18
CA GLU A 55 5.96 4.91 -1.32
C GLU A 55 6.82 5.76 -0.40
N LEU A 56 7.45 6.77 -0.95
CA LEU A 56 8.30 7.64 -0.15
C LEU A 56 7.49 8.36 0.93
N SER A 57 6.35 8.91 0.57
CA SER A 57 5.53 9.66 1.52
C SER A 57 4.92 8.79 2.59
N ALA A 58 4.60 7.55 2.27
CA ALA A 58 3.94 6.64 3.20
C ALA A 58 4.92 5.78 3.99
N GLY A 59 6.21 5.87 3.69
CA GLY A 59 7.19 5.03 4.36
C GLY A 59 7.20 3.60 3.88
N MET A 60 6.70 3.35 2.69
CA MET A 60 6.74 2.01 2.10
C MET A 60 8.13 1.72 1.56
N PRO A 61 8.54 0.44 1.56
CA PRO A 61 9.76 0.06 0.85
C PRO A 61 9.64 0.41 -0.63
N ILE A 62 10.76 0.74 -1.25
CA ILE A 62 10.78 1.07 -2.67
C ILE A 62 10.26 -0.12 -3.47
N MET A 63 9.41 0.16 -4.47
CA MET A 63 8.79 -0.84 -5.34
C MET A 63 7.74 -1.70 -4.65
N TRP A 64 7.39 -1.36 -3.40
CA TRP A 64 6.38 -2.15 -2.69
C TRP A 64 5.06 -2.19 -3.46
N LEU A 65 4.66 -1.07 -4.04
CA LEU A 65 3.42 -1.01 -4.80
C LEU A 65 3.47 -1.82 -6.09
N ASP A 66 4.66 -2.06 -6.61
CA ASP A 66 4.82 -2.79 -7.86
C ASP A 66 5.10 -4.28 -7.65
N THR A 67 5.09 -4.73 -6.41
CA THR A 67 5.41 -6.12 -6.07
C THR A 67 4.16 -6.86 -5.66
N ALA A 68 4.00 -8.09 -6.13
CA ALA A 68 2.88 -8.92 -5.73
C ALA A 68 3.15 -9.48 -4.34
N HIS A 69 2.26 -9.19 -3.39
CA HIS A 69 2.49 -9.57 -2.01
C HIS A 69 1.63 -10.73 -1.51
N GLY A 70 0.59 -11.07 -2.23
CA GLY A 70 -0.35 -12.02 -1.70
C GLY A 70 -1.24 -11.36 -0.65
N ASP A 71 -2.04 -12.17 0.03
CA ASP A 71 -3.11 -11.63 0.85
C ASP A 71 -2.65 -10.97 2.13
N VAL A 72 -1.51 -11.35 2.65
CA VAL A 72 -1.13 -10.94 3.99
C VAL A 72 0.23 -10.29 4.05
N SER A 73 0.78 -9.93 2.93
CA SER A 73 2.16 -9.44 2.92
C SER A 73 2.27 -7.96 3.15
N ILE A 74 2.04 -7.57 4.37
CA ILE A 74 2.46 -6.27 4.84
C ILE A 74 3.88 -6.47 5.37
N PRO A 75 4.78 -5.49 5.22
CA PRO A 75 6.16 -5.66 5.66
C PRO A 75 6.25 -6.29 7.04
N ALA A 76 7.18 -7.20 7.21
CA ALA A 76 7.31 -8.02 8.39
C ALA A 76 7.29 -7.25 9.70
N ALA A 77 7.76 -6.05 9.66
CA ALA A 77 7.76 -5.21 10.86
C ALA A 77 6.38 -5.08 11.45
N LEU A 78 5.38 -5.37 10.67
CA LEU A 78 4.01 -5.17 11.08
C LEU A 78 3.32 -6.47 11.43
N SER A 79 3.95 -7.60 11.13
CA SER A 79 3.27 -8.85 11.41
C SER A 79 3.83 -9.59 12.60
N ASP A 80 4.23 -10.10 12.39
CA ASP A 80 4.38 -11.16 12.80
C ASP A 80 4.53 -11.98 12.85
N THR A 81 4.64 -12.12 13.04
CA THR A 81 4.71 -12.96 13.11
C THR A 81 4.86 -13.92 13.11
N SER A 82 4.83 -13.84 13.14
CA SER A 82 4.79 -14.67 13.20
C SER A 82 5.05 -15.69 13.04
N HIS A 83 5.07 -15.54 12.83
CA HIS A 83 5.21 -16.33 12.82
C HIS A 83 5.63 -17.14 12.80
N GLN A 84 5.68 -17.02 12.74
CA GLN A 84 5.98 -17.60 12.88
C GLN A 84 6.37 -18.35 13.06
N PRO A 85 6.39 -18.50 13.16
CA PRO A 85 6.60 -19.15 13.43
C PRO A 85 7.05 -20.07 13.53
N LEU A 86 6.99 -19.77 13.53
CA LEU A 86 7.38 -20.34 13.83
C LEU A 86 7.73 -21.16 14.04
N SER A 87 7.55 -20.95 13.91
CA SER A 87 7.80 -21.43 14.26
C SER A 87 8.18 -22.07 14.51
N HIS A 88 8.06 -21.69 14.55
CA HIS A 88 8.46 -21.98 15.01
C HIS A 88 8.60 -22.41 15.19
N THR A 89 8.43 -22.21 14.89
CA THR A 89 8.51 -22.42 15.35
C THR A 89 8.89 -22.85 15.61
#